data_d3e947664c1d21a547522558c3ae8371
#
_entry.id   d3e947664c1d21a547522558c3ae8371
#
_cell.length_a   1.000
_cell.length_b   1.000
_cell.length_c   1.000
_cell.angle_alpha   90.00
_cell.angle_beta   90.00
_cell.angle_gamma   90.00
#
_symmetry.space_group_name_H-M   'P 1'
#
loop_
_entity.id
_entity.type
_entity.pdbx_description
1 polymer ?
#
loop_
_entity_poly.entity_id
_entity_poly.type
_entity_poly.pdbx_seq_one_letter_code
_entity_poly.pdbx_strand_id
1 'polypeptide(L)'
;MIELMKLPFKESALAPYVSEETVQFHYGKHHKAYVDKVNELISGTEFQDTPLEEIIERTFDKPEYQVLYNNAGQVFNHNVYWNSIGIGEKFDEDMQERIAERFETRDALREKLADEAVKLFGSGWVWLAEGKGGKLDVLTTRNGDTPLVLGSVSYTHL
;
A
#
# COMPACT_ATOMS: atom_id res chain seq x y z
N MET A 1 -19.63 3.15 2.66
CA MET A 1 -19.19 2.76 1.28
C MET A 1 -17.75 3.21 1.10
N ILE A 2 -16.88 2.36 0.56
CA ILE A 2 -15.47 2.69 0.30
C ILE A 2 -15.36 3.49 -0.99
N GLU A 3 -14.65 4.61 -0.95
CA GLU A 3 -14.44 5.48 -2.11
C GLU A 3 -13.07 5.19 -2.75
N LEU A 4 -13.01 5.28 -4.09
CA LEU A 4 -11.74 5.29 -4.79
C LEU A 4 -11.01 6.60 -4.44
N MET A 5 -9.82 6.51 -3.85
CA MET A 5 -9.02 7.68 -3.52
C MET A 5 -8.75 8.54 -4.77
N LYS A 6 -8.55 9.84 -4.59
CA LYS A 6 -8.08 10.70 -5.69
C LYS A 6 -6.56 10.55 -5.83
N LEU A 7 -6.07 10.42 -7.06
CA LEU A 7 -4.63 10.47 -7.29
C LEU A 7 -4.05 11.81 -6.80
N PRO A 8 -2.92 11.78 -6.05
CA PRO A 8 -2.26 13.01 -5.57
C PRO A 8 -1.52 13.77 -6.70
N PHE A 9 -1.49 13.21 -7.90
CA PHE A 9 -0.81 13.77 -9.08
C PHE A 9 -1.63 13.55 -10.36
N LYS A 10 -1.24 14.22 -11.45
CA LYS A 10 -1.84 14.01 -12.77
C LYS A 10 -1.40 12.66 -13.34
N GLU A 11 -2.28 11.96 -14.02
CA GLU A 11 -2.00 10.65 -14.64
C GLU A 11 -0.75 10.64 -15.53
N SER A 12 -0.43 11.77 -16.18
CA SER A 12 0.76 11.94 -17.01
C SER A 12 2.04 12.27 -16.25
N ALA A 13 1.97 12.47 -14.94
CA ALA A 13 3.10 13.01 -14.16
C ALA A 13 4.29 12.04 -13.99
N LEU A 14 4.07 10.75 -14.19
CA LEU A 14 5.12 9.72 -14.06
C LEU A 14 5.89 9.48 -15.36
N ALA A 15 5.52 10.14 -16.48
CA ALA A 15 6.27 10.01 -17.72
C ALA A 15 7.70 10.59 -17.57
N PRO A 16 8.70 10.02 -18.24
CA PRO A 16 8.63 8.93 -19.22
C PRO A 16 8.70 7.52 -18.61
N TYR A 17 8.82 7.37 -17.28
CA TYR A 17 9.06 6.09 -16.62
C TYR A 17 7.80 5.20 -16.58
N VAL A 18 6.64 5.80 -16.34
CA VAL A 18 5.34 5.14 -16.42
C VAL A 18 4.43 5.99 -17.32
N SER A 19 3.86 5.38 -18.36
CA SER A 19 2.99 6.10 -19.29
C SER A 19 1.67 6.47 -18.62
N GLU A 20 1.03 7.54 -19.11
CA GLU A 20 -0.31 7.95 -18.70
C GLU A 20 -1.32 6.81 -18.86
N GLU A 21 -1.27 6.08 -19.99
CA GLU A 21 -2.13 4.91 -20.24
C GLU A 21 -1.95 3.83 -19.17
N THR A 22 -0.71 3.56 -18.75
CA THR A 22 -0.42 2.61 -17.67
C THR A 22 -1.04 3.05 -16.35
N VAL A 23 -0.94 4.35 -16.00
CA VAL A 23 -1.56 4.90 -14.79
C VAL A 23 -3.07 4.78 -14.88
N GLN A 24 -3.69 5.16 -16.00
CA GLN A 24 -5.13 5.04 -16.23
C GLN A 24 -5.63 3.61 -16.07
N PHE A 25 -4.86 2.64 -16.56
CA PHE A 25 -5.22 1.23 -16.42
C PHE A 25 -5.06 0.73 -14.99
N HIS A 26 -3.92 1.04 -14.36
CA HIS A 26 -3.60 0.57 -13.01
C HIS A 26 -4.51 1.21 -11.94
N TYR A 27 -4.77 2.51 -12.05
CA TYR A 27 -5.66 3.23 -11.13
C TYR A 27 -7.13 3.07 -11.52
N GLY A 28 -7.49 3.49 -12.75
CA GLY A 28 -8.88 3.64 -13.16
C GLY A 28 -9.60 2.32 -13.44
N LYS A 29 -8.87 1.21 -13.68
CA LYS A 29 -9.46 -0.12 -13.87
C LYS A 29 -9.05 -1.09 -12.76
N HIS A 30 -7.77 -1.35 -12.60
CA HIS A 30 -7.29 -2.38 -11.67
C HIS A 30 -7.60 -2.03 -10.21
N HIS A 31 -7.16 -0.86 -9.73
CA HIS A 31 -7.46 -0.42 -8.36
C HIS A 31 -8.98 -0.23 -8.15
N LYS A 32 -9.64 0.42 -9.11
CA LYS A 32 -11.10 0.61 -9.06
C LYS A 32 -11.88 -0.70 -8.94
N ALA A 33 -11.45 -1.76 -9.61
CA ALA A 33 -12.12 -3.06 -9.55
C ALA A 33 -12.10 -3.65 -8.13
N TYR A 34 -11.02 -3.45 -7.36
CA TYR A 34 -10.99 -3.85 -5.95
C TYR A 34 -11.96 -3.03 -5.10
N VAL A 35 -12.04 -1.71 -5.32
CA VAL A 35 -13.00 -0.84 -4.62
C VAL A 35 -14.43 -1.27 -4.91
N ASP A 36 -14.76 -1.49 -6.19
CA ASP A 36 -16.09 -1.94 -6.60
C ASP A 36 -16.43 -3.29 -5.96
N LYS A 37 -15.46 -4.22 -5.91
CA LYS A 37 -15.65 -5.55 -5.33
C LYS A 37 -15.83 -5.50 -3.80
N VAL A 38 -15.07 -4.66 -3.09
CA VAL A 38 -15.30 -4.45 -1.66
C VAL A 38 -16.72 -3.95 -1.43
N ASN A 39 -17.15 -2.93 -2.16
CA ASN A 39 -18.49 -2.35 -2.01
C ASN A 39 -19.62 -3.36 -2.31
N GLU A 40 -19.43 -4.23 -3.32
CA GLU A 40 -20.34 -5.34 -3.59
C GLU A 40 -20.44 -6.30 -2.38
N LEU A 41 -19.29 -6.68 -1.82
CA LEU A 41 -19.21 -7.68 -0.75
C LEU A 41 -19.72 -7.17 0.60
N ILE A 42 -19.61 -5.86 0.90
CA ILE A 42 -20.06 -5.28 2.17
C ILE A 42 -21.52 -4.83 2.14
N SER A 43 -22.13 -4.73 0.96
CA SER A 43 -23.50 -4.23 0.81
C SER A 43 -24.49 -5.10 1.56
N GLY A 44 -25.26 -4.49 2.47
CA GLY A 44 -26.27 -5.19 3.29
C GLY A 44 -25.68 -6.10 4.37
N THR A 45 -24.39 -6.01 4.65
CA THR A 45 -23.71 -6.75 5.72
C THR A 45 -23.36 -5.85 6.90
N GLU A 46 -22.84 -6.45 7.98
CA GLU A 46 -22.28 -5.72 9.13
C GLU A 46 -21.09 -4.81 8.80
N PHE A 47 -20.49 -4.95 7.62
CA PHE A 47 -19.34 -4.16 7.15
C PHE A 47 -19.74 -2.95 6.31
N GLN A 48 -21.02 -2.73 6.02
CA GLN A 48 -21.48 -1.72 5.05
C GLN A 48 -20.94 -0.31 5.31
N ASP A 49 -20.89 0.10 6.56
CA ASP A 49 -20.43 1.43 6.98
C ASP A 49 -19.12 1.38 7.79
N THR A 50 -18.41 0.26 7.71
CA THR A 50 -17.15 0.04 8.41
C THR A 50 -15.99 0.67 7.63
N PRO A 51 -15.03 1.36 8.29
CA PRO A 51 -13.78 1.83 7.67
C PRO A 51 -12.97 0.69 7.06
N LEU A 52 -12.20 0.99 6.00
CA LEU A 52 -11.42 0.01 5.25
C LEU A 52 -10.45 -0.77 6.14
N GLU A 53 -9.72 -0.07 6.98
CA GLU A 53 -8.72 -0.65 7.89
C GLU A 53 -9.39 -1.62 8.89
N GLU A 54 -10.53 -1.24 9.43
CA GLU A 54 -11.30 -2.09 10.34
C GLU A 54 -11.87 -3.32 9.63
N ILE A 55 -12.28 -3.20 8.35
CA ILE A 55 -12.69 -4.36 7.54
C ILE A 55 -11.51 -5.33 7.44
N ILE A 56 -10.30 -4.85 7.12
CA ILE A 56 -9.10 -5.67 6.99
C ILE A 56 -8.81 -6.40 8.31
N GLU A 57 -8.77 -5.67 9.44
CA GLU A 57 -8.47 -6.23 10.75
C GLU A 57 -9.51 -7.29 11.19
N ARG A 58 -10.80 -6.98 10.98
CA ARG A 58 -11.90 -7.88 11.38
C ARG A 58 -12.03 -9.12 10.50
N THR A 59 -11.50 -9.09 9.29
CA THR A 59 -11.58 -10.19 8.32
C THR A 59 -10.27 -10.99 8.21
N PHE A 60 -9.18 -10.50 8.81
CA PHE A 60 -7.90 -11.19 8.82
C PHE A 60 -8.00 -12.58 9.46
N ASP A 61 -7.34 -13.56 8.85
CA ASP A 61 -7.27 -14.97 9.30
C ASP A 61 -8.66 -15.63 9.52
N LYS A 62 -9.67 -15.16 8.75
CA LYS A 62 -11.02 -15.74 8.74
C LYS A 62 -11.36 -16.28 7.36
N PRO A 63 -11.38 -17.61 7.17
CA PRO A 63 -11.61 -18.22 5.86
C PRO A 63 -12.92 -17.79 5.20
N GLU A 64 -13.98 -17.57 5.97
CA GLU A 64 -15.29 -17.13 5.48
C GLU A 64 -15.27 -15.72 4.86
N TYR A 65 -14.29 -14.88 5.25
CA TYR A 65 -14.11 -13.53 4.74
C TYR A 65 -12.91 -13.38 3.80
N GLN A 66 -12.23 -14.46 3.42
CA GLN A 66 -10.99 -14.41 2.64
C GLN A 66 -11.09 -13.53 1.38
N VAL A 67 -12.23 -13.60 0.67
CA VAL A 67 -12.46 -12.79 -0.53
C VAL A 67 -12.57 -11.31 -0.19
N LEU A 68 -13.29 -10.96 0.88
CA LEU A 68 -13.41 -9.58 1.35
C LEU A 68 -12.05 -9.06 1.83
N TYR A 69 -11.35 -9.83 2.66
CA TYR A 69 -10.01 -9.50 3.13
C TYR A 69 -9.03 -9.19 1.98
N ASN A 70 -8.94 -10.08 1.00
CA ASN A 70 -8.03 -9.91 -0.13
C ASN A 70 -8.34 -8.62 -0.93
N ASN A 71 -9.61 -8.32 -1.19
CA ASN A 71 -9.98 -7.13 -1.94
C ASN A 71 -9.79 -5.85 -1.12
N ALA A 72 -10.15 -5.85 0.16
CA ALA A 72 -9.94 -4.72 1.07
C ALA A 72 -8.45 -4.42 1.26
N GLY A 73 -7.62 -5.45 1.45
CA GLY A 73 -6.17 -5.32 1.51
C GLY A 73 -5.59 -4.74 0.22
N GLN A 74 -6.07 -5.18 -0.95
CA GLN A 74 -5.63 -4.60 -2.22
C GLN A 74 -6.04 -3.13 -2.37
N VAL A 75 -7.23 -2.71 -1.90
CA VAL A 75 -7.62 -1.30 -1.89
C VAL A 75 -6.64 -0.50 -1.02
N PHE A 76 -6.37 -0.96 0.19
CA PHE A 76 -5.42 -0.32 1.10
C PHE A 76 -4.02 -0.22 0.49
N ASN A 77 -3.50 -1.33 -0.05
CA ASN A 77 -2.16 -1.39 -0.63
C ASN A 77 -2.00 -0.41 -1.81
N HIS A 78 -3.01 -0.30 -2.67
CA HIS A 78 -3.00 0.66 -3.76
C HIS A 78 -3.14 2.11 -3.28
N ASN A 79 -3.95 2.38 -2.23
CA ASN A 79 -4.04 3.71 -1.63
C ASN A 79 -2.66 4.18 -1.15
N VAL A 80 -1.98 3.30 -0.42
CA VAL A 80 -0.62 3.57 0.07
C VAL A 80 0.35 3.75 -1.08
N TYR A 81 0.34 2.87 -2.09
CA TYR A 81 1.18 2.96 -3.28
C TYR A 81 1.05 4.30 -4.00
N TRP A 82 -0.17 4.75 -4.30
CA TRP A 82 -0.37 6.03 -4.99
C TRP A 82 0.08 7.24 -4.16
N ASN A 83 -0.13 7.20 -2.85
CA ASN A 83 0.34 8.25 -1.94
C ASN A 83 1.86 8.24 -1.77
N SER A 84 2.53 7.12 -1.98
CA SER A 84 3.98 7.01 -1.84
C SER A 84 4.77 7.49 -3.06
N ILE A 85 4.11 7.67 -4.20
CA ILE A 85 4.76 8.18 -5.41
C ILE A 85 4.84 9.71 -5.32
N GLY A 86 5.89 10.20 -4.65
CA GLY A 86 6.20 11.63 -4.57
C GLY A 86 6.86 12.13 -5.84
N ILE A 87 6.35 13.24 -6.39
CA ILE A 87 6.97 13.91 -7.55
C ILE A 87 7.85 15.03 -7.03
N GLY A 88 9.10 14.69 -6.75
CA GLY A 88 10.12 15.65 -6.30
C GLY A 88 9.99 16.08 -4.84
N GLU A 89 9.14 15.44 -4.05
CA GLU A 89 9.06 15.66 -2.61
C GLU A 89 10.27 15.06 -1.89
N LYS A 90 10.69 15.71 -0.81
CA LYS A 90 11.75 15.22 0.05
C LYS A 90 11.13 14.70 1.34
N PHE A 91 11.76 13.70 1.92
CA PHE A 91 11.46 13.35 3.31
C PHE A 91 11.65 14.55 4.22
N ASP A 92 10.82 14.70 5.24
CA ASP A 92 11.07 15.62 6.32
C ASP A 92 12.33 15.24 7.10
N GLU A 93 12.79 16.14 7.97
CA GLU A 93 14.06 15.95 8.71
C GLU A 93 13.99 14.73 9.63
N ASP A 94 12.85 14.49 10.30
CA ASP A 94 12.65 13.33 11.18
C ASP A 94 12.80 12.01 10.40
N MET A 95 12.13 11.89 9.27
CA MET A 95 12.22 10.69 8.45
C MET A 95 13.63 10.49 7.87
N GLN A 96 14.33 11.58 7.50
CA GLN A 96 15.71 11.48 7.03
C GLN A 96 16.64 10.95 8.12
N GLU A 97 16.50 11.43 9.37
CA GLU A 97 17.28 10.95 10.53
C GLU A 97 16.97 9.46 10.80
N ARG A 98 15.73 9.07 10.82
CA ARG A 98 15.30 7.67 11.03
C ARG A 98 15.79 6.73 9.94
N ILE A 99 15.81 7.18 8.68
CA ILE A 99 16.40 6.42 7.57
C ILE A 99 17.91 6.27 7.77
N ALA A 100 18.60 7.35 8.16
CA ALA A 100 20.03 7.32 8.41
C ALA A 100 20.39 6.38 9.58
N GLU A 101 19.63 6.41 10.66
CA GLU A 101 19.82 5.49 11.80
C GLU A 101 19.66 4.03 11.43
N ARG A 102 18.70 3.71 10.54
CA ARG A 102 18.36 2.31 10.23
C ARG A 102 19.09 1.74 9.02
N PHE A 103 19.32 2.58 8.00
CA PHE A 103 19.84 2.16 6.69
C PHE A 103 21.13 2.88 6.28
N GLU A 104 21.66 3.77 7.13
CA GLU A 104 22.86 4.60 6.91
C GLU A 104 22.64 5.68 5.83
N THR A 105 22.08 5.30 4.69
CA THR A 105 21.81 6.22 3.59
C THR A 105 20.45 5.94 2.91
N ARG A 106 19.93 6.95 2.23
CA ARG A 106 18.74 6.81 1.39
C ARG A 106 18.96 5.82 0.23
N ASP A 107 20.17 5.80 -0.34
CA ASP A 107 20.48 4.88 -1.43
C ASP A 107 20.52 3.42 -0.93
N ALA A 108 21.03 3.17 0.26
CA ALA A 108 21.00 1.83 0.87
C ALA A 108 19.54 1.36 1.15
N LEU A 109 18.65 2.27 1.59
CA LEU A 109 17.23 1.95 1.70
C LEU A 109 16.63 1.59 0.33
N ARG A 110 16.93 2.39 -0.71
CA ARG A 110 16.43 2.15 -2.07
C ARG A 110 16.91 0.81 -2.62
N GLU A 111 18.19 0.49 -2.44
CA GLU A 111 18.75 -0.80 -2.85
C GLU A 111 18.07 -1.95 -2.11
N LYS A 112 17.86 -1.82 -0.79
CA LYS A 112 17.16 -2.85 -0.01
C LYS A 112 15.72 -3.05 -0.49
N LEU A 113 14.96 -2.00 -0.76
CA LEU A 113 13.60 -2.09 -1.30
C LEU A 113 13.59 -2.80 -2.67
N ALA A 114 14.51 -2.44 -3.55
CA ALA A 114 14.64 -3.06 -4.87
C ALA A 114 15.02 -4.56 -4.77
N ASP A 115 15.97 -4.89 -3.90
CA ASP A 115 16.39 -6.26 -3.66
C ASP A 115 15.25 -7.14 -3.13
N GLU A 116 14.49 -6.65 -2.15
CA GLU A 116 13.34 -7.39 -1.62
C GLU A 116 12.22 -7.52 -2.67
N ALA A 117 12.02 -6.51 -3.52
CA ALA A 117 11.06 -6.59 -4.62
C ALA A 117 11.43 -7.67 -5.64
N VAL A 118 12.72 -7.79 -6.01
CA VAL A 118 13.20 -8.81 -6.95
C VAL A 118 13.11 -10.21 -6.36
N LYS A 119 13.37 -10.36 -5.06
CA LYS A 119 13.32 -11.66 -4.36
C LYS A 119 11.89 -12.16 -4.13
N LEU A 120 10.91 -11.25 -4.12
CA LEU A 120 9.52 -11.61 -3.84
C LEU A 120 8.94 -12.40 -5.01
N PHE A 121 8.77 -13.70 -4.81
CA PHE A 121 8.18 -14.58 -5.82
C PHE A 121 6.66 -14.48 -5.83
N GLY A 122 6.08 -14.22 -7.00
CA GLY A 122 4.63 -14.06 -7.20
C GLY A 122 4.17 -12.63 -6.98
N SER A 123 2.87 -12.46 -6.73
CA SER A 123 2.29 -11.15 -6.45
C SER A 123 2.49 -10.75 -4.98
N GLY A 124 2.80 -9.48 -4.75
CA GLY A 124 2.98 -8.95 -3.41
C GLY A 124 3.50 -7.52 -3.42
N TRP A 125 3.91 -7.05 -2.25
CA TRP A 125 4.27 -5.67 -1.99
C TRP A 125 5.53 -5.61 -1.15
N VAL A 126 6.31 -4.55 -1.34
CA VAL A 126 7.45 -4.22 -0.50
C VAL A 126 7.18 -2.89 0.18
N TRP A 127 7.46 -2.81 1.47
CA TRP A 127 7.07 -1.71 2.33
C TRP A 127 8.28 -1.18 3.10
N LEU A 128 8.36 0.15 3.22
CA LEU A 128 9.02 0.77 4.34
C LEU A 128 7.96 0.91 5.45
N ALA A 129 8.15 0.24 6.56
CA ALA A 129 7.17 0.23 7.63
C ALA A 129 7.82 0.50 9.00
N GLU A 130 7.04 1.09 9.90
CA GLU A 130 7.43 1.23 11.30
C GLU A 130 6.86 0.07 12.10
N GLY A 131 7.73 -0.65 12.77
CA GLY A 131 7.36 -1.70 13.71
C GLY A 131 7.11 -1.17 15.12
N LYS A 132 6.76 -2.08 16.03
CA LYS A 132 6.61 -1.76 17.45
C LYS A 132 7.90 -1.12 18.00
N GLY A 133 7.76 0.06 18.59
CA GLY A 133 8.91 0.81 19.17
C GLY A 133 9.54 1.81 18.22
N GLY A 134 8.86 2.16 17.11
CA GLY A 134 9.26 3.28 16.27
C GLY A 134 10.39 2.98 15.28
N LYS A 135 10.82 1.72 15.16
CA LYS A 135 11.92 1.36 14.25
C LYS A 135 11.42 1.11 12.84
N LEU A 136 12.08 1.75 11.87
CA LEU A 136 11.83 1.48 10.45
C LEU A 136 12.40 0.13 10.03
N ASP A 137 11.67 -0.60 9.19
CA ASP A 137 12.17 -1.78 8.52
C ASP A 137 11.57 -1.95 7.12
N VAL A 138 12.26 -2.72 6.27
CA VAL A 138 11.74 -3.14 4.98
C VAL A 138 11.15 -4.53 5.15
N LEU A 139 9.86 -4.66 4.82
CA LEU A 139 9.15 -5.92 4.88
C LEU A 139 8.41 -6.20 3.57
N THR A 140 8.06 -7.46 3.37
CA THR A 140 7.29 -7.91 2.21
C THR A 140 5.98 -8.55 2.66
N THR A 141 4.93 -8.33 1.88
CA THR A 141 3.65 -9.04 2.04
C THR A 141 3.24 -9.70 0.73
N ARG A 142 2.43 -10.77 0.80
CA ARG A 142 1.97 -11.50 -0.38
C ARG A 142 0.53 -11.13 -0.73
N ASN A 143 0.22 -11.15 -2.00
CA ASN A 143 -1.14 -10.95 -2.51
C ASN A 143 -1.81 -9.67 -1.98
N GLY A 144 -2.91 -9.81 -1.22
CA GLY A 144 -3.64 -8.73 -0.57
C GLY A 144 -3.22 -8.46 0.88
N ASP A 145 -2.20 -9.15 1.41
CA ASP A 145 -1.74 -8.89 2.77
C ASP A 145 -1.18 -7.49 2.92
N THR A 146 -1.33 -6.93 4.10
CA THR A 146 -0.94 -5.56 4.43
C THR A 146 -0.08 -5.50 5.70
N PRO A 147 0.74 -4.46 5.88
CA PRO A 147 1.46 -4.27 7.13
C PRO A 147 0.57 -4.10 8.37
N LEU A 148 -0.69 -3.66 8.21
CA LEU A 148 -1.64 -3.44 9.30
C LEU A 148 -1.82 -4.70 10.17
N VAL A 149 -2.04 -5.86 9.53
CA VAL A 149 -2.26 -7.12 10.25
C VAL A 149 -0.99 -7.71 10.87
N LEU A 150 0.17 -7.19 10.49
CA LEU A 150 1.46 -7.56 11.09
C LEU A 150 1.79 -6.70 12.33
N GLY A 151 0.90 -5.77 12.71
CA GLY A 151 1.09 -4.85 13.83
C GLY A 151 2.14 -3.77 13.53
N SER A 152 2.33 -3.45 12.26
CA SER A 152 3.22 -2.40 11.77
C SER A 152 2.41 -1.25 11.17
N VAL A 153 2.89 -0.02 11.32
CA VAL A 153 2.37 1.15 10.61
C VAL A 153 3.18 1.31 9.33
N SER A 154 2.51 1.45 8.20
CA SER A 154 3.17 1.68 6.92
C SER A 154 3.48 3.17 6.75
N TYR A 155 4.72 3.49 6.46
CA TYR A 155 5.14 4.81 5.99
C TYR A 155 5.43 4.73 4.50
N THR A 156 4.77 5.60 3.77
CA THR A 156 4.98 5.68 2.33
C THR A 156 5.01 7.12 1.90
N HIS A 157 6.18 7.68 1.97
CA HIS A 157 6.59 8.82 1.15
C HIS A 157 8.00 8.51 0.63
N LEU A 158 8.07 7.69 -0.40
CA LEU A 158 9.30 7.41 -1.14
C LEU A 158 9.38 8.30 -2.38
#